data_bff1363677f53c34ec0db5deff26edad
#
_entry.id   bff1363677f53c34ec0db5deff26edad
#
_cell.length_a   1.000
_cell.length_b   1.000
_cell.length_c   1.000
_cell.angle_alpha   90.00
_cell.angle_beta   90.00
_cell.angle_gamma   90.00
#
_symmetry.space_group_name_H-M   'P 1'
#
loop_
_entity.id
_entity.type
_entity.pdbx_description
1 polymer ?
#
loop_
_entity_poly.entity_id
_entity_poly.type
_entity_poly.pdbx_seq_one_letter_code
_entity_poly.pdbx_strand_id
1 'polypeptide(L)'
;MRAMKYAVLLAILVLLSGCGNQTVPETTASTTEPVTSVEMVVTEDTIQNLEAYSVLERADLRGSSCYGAILDYQRSHPQVEVLYDVAFGSTRVDGKAAALELYAKDADFQTLKENLAYLPALESLTLRETSLTQEEILELRSVYPELKLTYTVDLLGQELSWDTETLDLSSLQEADVEAVSGKLALLPALQSVELMDADGNTALTPQDVAVLQAGTEAHFHYVFDLFGKQVSTDDERIEFRNKRLGEKYEEELRQALGILRDCDYFLLENCRFDNELLAQLRDEYRGRTKIVWRIYFAKQGSCLTDRTILRYVYNVTNSTVSQLKYCEDVEYIDFGHNDTLSDWSWAAYMPNLKAIIVSGSMIKDLTPFASCKNLEFLELSNCGYLTDLTPLSQCTALQRLNISYTKIEDLSPLNDLPNLECLVDVHPKVSQEELDRFAEEHPNCIVSSEGHEYGYPWRYEQDGSPTPYYQTLKEVFHYPDAKDTLW
;
A
#
# COMPACT_ATOMS: atom_id res chain seq x y z
N MET A 1 -4.90 73.67 0.77
CA MET A 1 -4.14 74.69 1.51
C MET A 1 -3.26 74.00 2.51
N ARG A 2 -1.97 74.37 2.49
CA ARG A 2 -0.83 73.96 3.33
C ARG A 2 -0.24 72.58 3.06
N ALA A 3 0.68 72.56 2.11
CA ALA A 3 1.76 71.63 1.98
C ALA A 3 2.77 71.78 3.13
N MET A 4 3.08 70.73 3.84
CA MET A 4 4.24 70.64 4.72
C MET A 4 5.40 70.00 3.93
N LYS A 5 6.42 70.80 3.63
CA LYS A 5 7.64 70.36 2.99
C LYS A 5 8.53 69.72 4.07
N TYR A 6 8.87 68.47 3.91
CA TYR A 6 10.00 67.84 4.62
C TYR A 6 11.25 68.00 3.76
N ALA A 7 12.24 68.70 4.31
CA ALA A 7 13.57 68.83 3.71
C ALA A 7 14.38 67.57 4.12
N VAL A 8 14.74 66.78 3.14
CA VAL A 8 15.68 65.66 3.29
C VAL A 8 17.09 66.27 3.05
N LEU A 9 17.92 66.22 4.06
CA LEU A 9 19.34 66.60 3.92
C LEU A 9 20.13 65.32 3.57
N LEU A 10 20.58 65.26 2.33
CA LEU A 10 21.46 64.22 1.82
C LEU A 10 22.89 64.53 2.20
N ALA A 11 23.55 63.80 3.07
CA ALA A 11 24.97 63.91 3.34
C ALA A 11 25.75 62.91 2.47
N ILE A 12 26.28 63.37 1.35
CA ILE A 12 27.23 62.63 0.51
C ILE A 12 28.64 62.83 1.05
N LEU A 13 29.25 61.75 1.58
CA LEU A 13 30.67 61.80 1.96
C LEU A 13 31.54 61.38 0.77
N VAL A 14 32.21 62.34 0.11
CA VAL A 14 33.24 62.12 -0.90
C VAL A 14 34.59 62.14 -0.21
N LEU A 15 35.28 61.00 -0.16
CA LEU A 15 36.68 60.93 0.26
C LEU A 15 37.60 61.32 -0.93
N LEU A 16 38.19 62.49 -0.91
CA LEU A 16 39.34 62.85 -1.73
C LEU A 16 40.58 62.93 -0.85
N SER A 17 41.54 62.07 -1.15
CA SER A 17 42.90 62.16 -0.62
C SER A 17 43.71 63.32 -1.30
N GLY A 18 44.26 64.19 -0.52
CA GLY A 18 45.23 65.23 -1.02
C GLY A 18 45.93 65.89 0.12
N CYS A 19 47.25 65.70 0.21
CA CYS A 19 48.16 66.38 1.14
C CYS A 19 48.25 67.89 0.90
N GLY A 20 48.34 68.71 1.98
CA GLY A 20 48.69 70.08 1.92
C GLY A 20 48.53 70.78 3.26
N ASN A 21 49.68 71.12 3.91
CA ASN A 21 49.78 71.96 5.12
C ASN A 21 49.14 73.35 4.94
N GLN A 22 48.36 73.79 5.93
CA GLN A 22 48.58 75.11 6.59
C GLN A 22 47.45 75.46 7.59
N THR A 23 47.92 75.89 8.78
CA THR A 23 47.40 76.91 9.75
C THR A 23 45.94 76.77 10.26
N VAL A 24 45.90 76.63 11.57
CA VAL A 24 44.71 76.72 12.45
C VAL A 24 44.13 78.15 12.36
N PRO A 25 42.80 78.28 12.27
CA PRO A 25 42.09 79.24 13.09
C PRO A 25 40.97 78.58 13.93
N GLU A 26 40.73 79.24 15.00
CA GLU A 26 39.87 78.95 16.13
C GLU A 26 38.50 78.40 15.87
N THR A 27 38.14 77.49 16.73
CA THR A 27 36.91 76.87 17.05
C THR A 27 35.68 77.79 16.92
N THR A 28 34.85 77.55 15.95
CA THR A 28 33.40 77.76 16.12
C THR A 28 32.76 76.40 16.27
N ALA A 29 32.15 76.13 17.41
CA ALA A 29 31.41 74.97 17.69
C ALA A 29 30.20 74.87 16.71
N SER A 30 30.35 74.04 15.65
CA SER A 30 29.26 73.66 14.84
C SER A 30 28.44 72.65 15.69
N THR A 31 27.30 73.05 16.19
CA THR A 31 26.29 72.18 16.73
C THR A 31 25.72 71.38 15.57
N THR A 32 26.42 70.30 15.20
CA THR A 32 25.79 69.25 14.37
C THR A 32 24.69 68.66 15.20
N GLU A 33 23.47 68.85 14.74
CA GLU A 33 22.31 68.14 15.34
C GLU A 33 22.64 66.64 15.40
N PRO A 34 22.31 65.92 16.49
CA PRO A 34 22.62 64.57 16.64
C PRO A 34 21.90 63.78 15.53
N VAL A 35 22.59 62.83 14.87
CA VAL A 35 22.04 62.01 13.78
C VAL A 35 21.14 60.96 14.43
N THR A 36 19.84 61.10 14.21
CA THR A 36 18.80 60.15 14.74
C THR A 36 18.35 59.15 13.68
N SER A 37 18.68 59.35 12.38
CA SER A 37 18.30 58.45 11.29
C SER A 37 19.43 58.31 10.27
N VAL A 38 19.67 57.08 9.83
CA VAL A 38 20.64 56.75 8.77
C VAL A 38 19.99 55.92 7.70
N GLU A 39 20.46 56.09 6.44
CA GLU A 39 20.09 55.21 5.31
C GLU A 39 21.41 54.81 4.64
N MET A 40 21.71 53.49 4.65
CA MET A 40 22.95 52.96 4.08
C MET A 40 22.88 51.47 3.80
N VAL A 41 23.66 51.00 2.83
CA VAL A 41 23.92 49.58 2.61
C VAL A 41 25.10 49.17 3.47
N VAL A 42 24.94 48.12 4.27
CA VAL A 42 25.97 47.58 5.18
C VAL A 42 26.40 46.18 4.75
N THR A 43 27.60 45.80 5.17
CA THR A 43 28.16 44.46 5.12
C THR A 43 28.43 43.98 6.55
N GLU A 44 28.80 42.70 6.71
CA GLU A 44 29.20 42.15 8.03
C GLU A 44 30.30 42.97 8.70
N ASP A 45 31.26 43.50 7.91
CA ASP A 45 32.37 44.32 8.42
C ASP A 45 31.98 45.76 8.72
N THR A 46 30.92 46.29 8.08
CA THR A 46 30.57 47.71 8.19
C THR A 46 29.38 47.99 9.09
N ILE A 47 28.60 47.03 9.45
CA ILE A 47 27.40 47.19 10.31
C ILE A 47 27.79 47.75 11.70
N GLN A 48 28.97 47.40 12.22
CA GLN A 48 29.52 47.97 13.46
C GLN A 48 29.67 49.47 13.44
N ASN A 49 29.76 50.13 12.26
CA ASN A 49 29.83 51.56 12.15
C ASN A 49 28.57 52.28 12.65
N LEU A 50 27.44 51.57 12.79
CA LEU A 50 26.22 52.09 13.38
C LEU A 50 26.38 52.44 14.86
N GLU A 51 27.33 51.84 15.58
CA GLU A 51 27.67 52.14 16.98
C GLU A 51 28.23 53.58 17.16
N ALA A 52 28.70 54.21 16.08
CA ALA A 52 29.17 55.59 16.13
C ALA A 52 28.03 56.61 16.33
N TYR A 53 26.77 56.20 16.12
CA TYR A 53 25.59 57.07 16.22
C TYR A 53 24.89 56.86 17.58
N SER A 54 25.33 57.58 18.62
CA SER A 54 24.92 57.39 20.02
C SER A 54 23.43 57.69 20.30
N VAL A 55 22.72 58.34 19.40
CA VAL A 55 21.30 58.74 19.54
C VAL A 55 20.46 58.25 18.36
N LEU A 56 20.88 57.16 17.72
CA LEU A 56 20.18 56.60 16.56
C LEU A 56 18.81 56.06 16.98
N GLU A 57 17.75 56.49 16.28
CA GLU A 57 16.37 56.04 16.46
C GLU A 57 15.92 55.19 15.29
N ARG A 58 16.51 55.40 14.09
CA ARG A 58 16.14 54.70 12.88
C ARG A 58 17.35 54.38 12.00
N ALA A 59 17.46 53.14 11.54
CA ALA A 59 18.43 52.67 10.55
C ALA A 59 17.71 52.02 9.37
N ASP A 60 17.79 52.64 8.19
CA ASP A 60 17.31 52.06 6.95
C ASP A 60 18.48 51.36 6.24
N LEU A 61 18.48 50.02 6.34
CA LEU A 61 19.54 49.16 5.85
C LEU A 61 19.11 48.33 4.64
N ARG A 62 18.02 48.73 4.00
CA ARG A 62 17.52 48.07 2.81
C ARG A 62 18.54 48.02 1.68
N GLY A 63 18.59 46.91 0.93
CA GLY A 63 19.62 46.65 -0.05
C GLY A 63 20.86 45.92 0.49
N SER A 64 21.00 45.79 1.82
CA SER A 64 22.05 44.98 2.43
C SER A 64 21.77 43.47 2.29
N SER A 65 22.83 42.63 2.38
CA SER A 65 22.73 41.20 2.29
C SER A 65 23.25 40.44 3.54
N CYS A 66 23.76 41.16 4.54
CA CYS A 66 24.24 40.61 5.82
C CYS A 66 23.07 40.44 6.84
N TYR A 67 22.03 39.70 6.47
CA TYR A 67 20.77 39.62 7.24
C TYR A 67 20.97 39.17 8.69
N GLY A 68 21.84 38.16 8.92
CA GLY A 68 22.16 37.69 10.26
C GLY A 68 22.70 38.82 11.15
N ALA A 69 23.66 39.56 10.66
CA ALA A 69 24.26 40.69 11.39
C ALA A 69 23.25 41.83 11.63
N ILE A 70 22.32 42.07 10.69
CA ILE A 70 21.24 43.06 10.85
C ILE A 70 20.28 42.62 11.98
N LEU A 71 19.87 41.36 12.03
CA LEU A 71 19.01 40.85 13.10
C LEU A 71 19.71 40.82 14.46
N ASP A 72 21.01 40.56 14.50
CA ASP A 72 21.83 40.67 15.71
C ASP A 72 21.91 42.09 16.22
N TYR A 73 22.14 43.07 15.32
CA TYR A 73 22.11 44.48 15.65
C TYR A 73 20.73 44.90 16.17
N GLN A 74 19.65 44.52 15.52
CA GLN A 74 18.28 44.83 15.96
C GLN A 74 17.98 44.27 17.36
N ARG A 75 18.45 43.04 17.66
CA ARG A 75 18.28 42.40 18.98
C ARG A 75 19.05 43.13 20.10
N SER A 76 20.26 43.61 19.77
CA SER A 76 21.10 44.34 20.72
C SER A 76 20.68 45.81 20.89
N HIS A 77 19.94 46.39 19.93
CA HIS A 77 19.51 47.80 19.93
C HIS A 77 17.98 47.91 19.74
N PRO A 78 17.17 47.42 20.70
CA PRO A 78 15.72 47.36 20.57
C PRO A 78 15.06 48.77 20.51
N GLN A 79 15.79 49.84 20.86
CA GLN A 79 15.35 51.23 20.75
C GLN A 79 15.51 51.81 19.34
N VAL A 80 16.25 51.14 18.45
CA VAL A 80 16.46 51.58 17.06
C VAL A 80 15.44 50.87 16.14
N GLU A 81 14.70 51.66 15.40
CA GLU A 81 13.87 51.11 14.33
C GLU A 81 14.76 50.70 13.16
N VAL A 82 15.02 49.39 12.99
CA VAL A 82 15.77 48.85 11.87
C VAL A 82 14.82 48.47 10.74
N LEU A 83 15.06 49.03 9.56
CA LEU A 83 14.39 48.64 8.32
C LEU A 83 15.38 47.91 7.43
N TYR A 84 15.00 46.75 6.98
CA TYR A 84 15.79 45.95 6.04
C TYR A 84 14.86 45.17 5.11
N ASP A 85 15.38 44.64 4.04
CA ASP A 85 14.69 43.78 3.11
C ASP A 85 15.52 42.52 2.84
N VAL A 86 14.82 41.40 2.56
CA VAL A 86 15.42 40.11 2.24
C VAL A 86 15.20 39.82 0.76
N ALA A 87 16.23 39.36 0.05
CA ALA A 87 16.15 39.07 -1.37
C ALA A 87 15.72 37.62 -1.62
N PHE A 88 14.81 37.46 -2.56
CA PHE A 88 14.42 36.20 -3.17
C PHE A 88 14.48 36.40 -4.68
N GLY A 89 15.51 35.87 -5.33
CA GLY A 89 15.79 36.17 -6.74
C GLY A 89 15.81 37.66 -7.05
N SER A 90 14.89 38.11 -7.89
CA SER A 90 14.74 39.55 -8.23
C SER A 90 13.81 40.32 -7.27
N THR A 91 13.09 39.63 -6.40
CA THR A 91 12.14 40.20 -5.45
C THR A 91 12.80 40.51 -4.12
N ARG A 92 12.54 41.72 -3.58
CA ARG A 92 12.95 42.09 -2.22
C ARG A 92 11.76 42.29 -1.31
N VAL A 93 11.84 41.73 -0.12
CA VAL A 93 10.74 41.59 0.84
C VAL A 93 11.10 42.33 2.12
N ASP A 94 10.21 43.17 2.61
CA ASP A 94 10.38 43.87 3.89
C ASP A 94 10.60 42.88 5.04
N GLY A 95 11.61 43.12 5.87
CA GLY A 95 11.96 42.24 7.01
C GLY A 95 10.84 42.05 8.06
N LYS A 96 9.81 42.91 8.06
CA LYS A 96 8.62 42.85 8.90
C LYS A 96 7.40 42.20 8.21
N ALA A 97 7.58 41.63 7.01
CA ALA A 97 6.49 41.05 6.25
C ALA A 97 5.87 39.85 7.03
N ALA A 98 4.54 39.87 7.22
CA ALA A 98 3.79 38.78 7.82
C ALA A 98 3.31 37.76 6.77
N ALA A 99 3.23 38.17 5.51
CA ALA A 99 2.87 37.33 4.38
C ALA A 99 3.80 37.59 3.20
N LEU A 100 4.10 36.51 2.49
CA LEU A 100 4.98 36.54 1.31
C LEU A 100 4.36 35.76 0.17
N GLU A 101 4.35 36.36 -1.01
CA GLU A 101 3.99 35.69 -2.26
C GLU A 101 5.17 35.78 -3.24
N LEU A 102 5.58 34.63 -3.77
CA LEU A 102 6.68 34.51 -4.73
C LEU A 102 6.26 33.71 -5.95
N TYR A 103 6.74 34.08 -7.10
CA TYR A 103 6.62 33.28 -8.33
C TYR A 103 7.82 32.34 -8.48
N ALA A 104 7.65 31.23 -9.20
CA ALA A 104 8.67 30.17 -9.41
C ALA A 104 10.08 30.75 -9.73
N LYS A 105 10.15 31.77 -10.57
CA LYS A 105 11.42 32.41 -10.99
C LYS A 105 12.22 33.06 -9.84
N ASP A 106 11.55 33.41 -8.73
CA ASP A 106 12.12 34.07 -7.56
C ASP A 106 12.13 33.15 -6.31
N ALA A 107 11.78 31.89 -6.46
CA ALA A 107 11.54 30.97 -5.38
C ALA A 107 12.33 29.65 -5.52
N ASP A 108 13.66 29.76 -5.78
CA ASP A 108 14.52 28.58 -5.73
C ASP A 108 14.65 28.03 -4.31
N PHE A 109 14.76 26.69 -4.20
CA PHE A 109 14.72 25.98 -2.93
C PHE A 109 15.78 26.45 -1.93
N GLN A 110 17.03 26.61 -2.39
CA GLN A 110 18.15 26.97 -1.51
C GLN A 110 17.98 28.39 -0.94
N THR A 111 17.58 29.34 -1.76
CA THR A 111 17.29 30.71 -1.33
C THR A 111 16.11 30.72 -0.34
N LEU A 112 15.04 29.97 -0.60
CA LEU A 112 13.93 29.85 0.34
C LEU A 112 14.40 29.30 1.69
N LYS A 113 15.09 28.16 1.68
CA LYS A 113 15.59 27.49 2.87
C LYS A 113 16.48 28.36 3.75
N GLU A 114 17.33 29.19 3.14
CA GLU A 114 18.26 30.05 3.85
C GLU A 114 17.62 31.38 4.28
N ASN A 115 16.86 32.03 3.40
CA ASN A 115 16.46 33.41 3.58
C ASN A 115 15.14 33.59 4.34
N LEU A 116 14.26 32.58 4.38
CA LEU A 116 13.03 32.65 5.20
C LEU A 116 13.33 32.83 6.70
N ALA A 117 14.47 32.32 7.19
CA ALA A 117 14.91 32.54 8.57
C ALA A 117 15.11 33.99 8.96
N TYR A 118 15.30 34.88 7.97
CA TYR A 118 15.52 36.32 8.17
C TYR A 118 14.24 37.17 8.11
N LEU A 119 13.07 36.47 8.04
CA LEU A 119 11.74 37.10 8.10
C LEU A 119 11.00 36.62 9.37
N PRO A 120 11.41 37.08 10.56
CA PRO A 120 10.89 36.52 11.83
C PRO A 120 9.39 36.78 12.09
N ALA A 121 8.78 37.70 11.35
CA ALA A 121 7.35 38.00 11.44
C ALA A 121 6.51 37.24 10.42
N LEU A 122 7.14 36.39 9.58
CA LEU A 122 6.43 35.72 8.49
C LEU A 122 5.53 34.59 9.01
N GLU A 123 4.24 34.69 8.76
CA GLU A 123 3.21 33.71 9.13
C GLU A 123 2.78 32.85 7.93
N SER A 124 2.83 33.40 6.70
CA SER A 124 2.38 32.69 5.50
C SER A 124 3.28 32.93 4.30
N LEU A 125 3.51 31.86 3.53
CA LEU A 125 4.21 31.85 2.25
C LEU A 125 3.32 31.22 1.17
N THR A 126 3.13 31.94 0.07
CA THR A 126 2.47 31.43 -1.13
C THR A 126 3.47 31.38 -2.29
N LEU A 127 3.66 30.18 -2.87
CA LEU A 127 4.49 29.98 -4.05
C LEU A 127 3.62 29.81 -5.28
N ARG A 128 3.70 30.74 -6.23
CA ARG A 128 2.95 30.69 -7.48
C ARG A 128 3.69 29.91 -8.55
N GLU A 129 2.98 29.01 -9.25
CA GLU A 129 3.52 28.20 -10.34
C GLU A 129 4.83 27.53 -9.93
N THR A 130 4.84 26.92 -8.73
CA THR A 130 6.08 26.41 -8.14
C THR A 130 6.82 25.43 -9.05
N SER A 131 8.14 25.54 -9.09
CA SER A 131 9.05 24.57 -9.72
C SER A 131 9.72 23.62 -8.71
N LEU A 132 9.38 23.76 -7.41
CA LEU A 132 9.91 22.89 -6.37
C LEU A 132 9.36 21.47 -6.52
N THR A 133 10.19 20.51 -6.16
CA THR A 133 9.77 19.10 -6.05
C THR A 133 8.95 18.86 -4.78
N GLN A 134 8.25 17.74 -4.72
CA GLN A 134 7.53 17.33 -3.50
C GLN A 134 8.48 17.20 -2.29
N GLU A 135 9.68 16.65 -2.49
CA GLU A 135 10.69 16.50 -1.44
C GLU A 135 11.14 17.86 -0.90
N GLU A 136 11.40 18.83 -1.76
CA GLU A 136 11.77 20.18 -1.37
C GLU A 136 10.67 20.90 -0.60
N ILE A 137 9.41 20.73 -0.99
CA ILE A 137 8.24 21.28 -0.27
C ILE A 137 8.12 20.65 1.12
N LEU A 138 8.28 19.32 1.23
CA LEU A 138 8.26 18.62 2.52
C LEU A 138 9.42 19.05 3.42
N GLU A 139 10.60 19.26 2.85
CA GLU A 139 11.75 19.77 3.60
C GLU A 139 11.51 21.20 4.11
N LEU A 140 10.96 22.10 3.29
CA LEU A 140 10.59 23.44 3.75
C LEU A 140 9.57 23.40 4.90
N ARG A 141 8.57 22.55 4.83
CA ARG A 141 7.59 22.34 5.92
C ARG A 141 8.24 21.80 7.18
N SER A 142 9.24 20.96 7.05
CA SER A 142 10.00 20.42 8.21
C SER A 142 10.89 21.48 8.86
N VAL A 143 11.53 22.34 8.06
CA VAL A 143 12.40 23.41 8.55
C VAL A 143 11.59 24.57 9.16
N TYR A 144 10.39 24.85 8.60
CA TYR A 144 9.52 25.94 9.03
C TYR A 144 8.12 25.42 9.39
N PRO A 145 7.95 24.65 10.46
CA PRO A 145 6.70 23.96 10.78
C PRO A 145 5.53 24.90 11.12
N GLU A 146 5.82 26.12 11.61
CA GLU A 146 4.79 27.11 11.95
C GLU A 146 4.37 27.98 10.74
N LEU A 147 5.11 27.90 9.64
CA LEU A 147 4.85 28.68 8.44
C LEU A 147 3.71 28.05 7.63
N LYS A 148 2.64 28.80 7.40
CA LYS A 148 1.56 28.38 6.51
C LYS A 148 2.03 28.43 5.06
N LEU A 149 2.56 27.31 4.54
CA LEU A 149 3.01 27.16 3.16
C LEU A 149 1.87 26.70 2.25
N THR A 150 1.52 27.52 1.27
CA THR A 150 0.59 27.22 0.16
C THR A 150 1.30 27.42 -1.18
N TYR A 151 0.85 26.72 -2.21
CA TYR A 151 1.45 26.87 -3.55
C TYR A 151 0.44 26.55 -4.66
N THR A 152 0.79 27.01 -5.86
CA THR A 152 0.11 26.61 -7.09
C THR A 152 1.08 25.88 -8.03
N VAL A 153 0.53 25.06 -8.89
CA VAL A 153 1.24 24.27 -9.92
C VAL A 153 0.69 24.70 -11.27
N ASP A 154 1.55 25.07 -12.21
CA ASP A 154 1.15 25.23 -13.59
C ASP A 154 1.04 23.85 -14.26
N LEU A 155 -0.16 23.46 -14.70
CA LEU A 155 -0.42 22.25 -15.44
C LEU A 155 -0.97 22.60 -16.82
N LEU A 156 -0.15 22.52 -17.85
CA LEU A 156 -0.50 22.83 -19.25
C LEU A 156 -1.11 24.24 -19.43
N GLY A 157 -0.60 25.24 -18.69
CA GLY A 157 -1.08 26.61 -18.73
C GLY A 157 -2.29 26.91 -17.83
N GLN A 158 -2.71 25.93 -17.04
CA GLN A 158 -3.71 26.09 -15.97
C GLN A 158 -3.02 26.14 -14.61
N GLU A 159 -3.22 27.22 -13.87
CA GLU A 159 -2.71 27.34 -12.50
C GLU A 159 -3.65 26.60 -11.54
N LEU A 160 -3.17 25.52 -10.91
CA LEU A 160 -3.89 24.68 -9.95
C LEU A 160 -3.38 24.90 -8.53
N SER A 161 -4.30 24.98 -7.57
CA SER A 161 -3.93 25.03 -6.15
C SER A 161 -3.49 23.68 -5.62
N TRP A 162 -2.57 23.63 -4.67
CA TRP A 162 -2.06 22.44 -4.00
C TRP A 162 -3.15 21.61 -3.31
N ASP A 163 -4.30 22.20 -2.99
CA ASP A 163 -5.47 21.58 -2.38
C ASP A 163 -6.58 21.24 -3.40
N THR A 164 -6.22 21.19 -4.68
CA THR A 164 -7.13 20.71 -5.74
C THR A 164 -7.52 19.27 -5.49
N GLU A 165 -8.82 18.98 -5.38
CA GLU A 165 -9.35 17.64 -5.09
C GLU A 165 -9.74 16.88 -6.36
N THR A 166 -10.13 17.57 -7.42
CA THR A 166 -10.57 16.99 -8.69
C THR A 166 -9.87 17.65 -9.87
N LEU A 167 -9.53 16.86 -10.88
CA LEU A 167 -8.82 17.33 -12.07
C LEU A 167 -9.43 16.76 -13.34
N ASP A 168 -9.72 17.62 -14.30
CA ASP A 168 -10.16 17.22 -15.64
C ASP A 168 -8.95 17.26 -16.60
N LEU A 169 -8.56 16.09 -17.06
CA LEU A 169 -7.50 15.86 -18.05
C LEU A 169 -8.04 15.20 -19.33
N SER A 170 -9.36 15.31 -19.60
CA SER A 170 -10.02 14.70 -20.75
C SER A 170 -9.44 15.16 -22.11
N SER A 171 -8.80 16.31 -22.15
CA SER A 171 -8.14 16.86 -23.33
C SER A 171 -6.63 16.54 -23.43
N LEU A 172 -6.07 15.80 -22.44
CA LEU A 172 -4.65 15.47 -22.38
C LEU A 172 -4.22 14.66 -23.61
N GLN A 173 -3.06 15.00 -24.16
CA GLN A 173 -2.44 14.29 -25.26
C GLN A 173 -1.28 13.43 -24.78
N GLU A 174 -0.98 12.33 -25.49
CA GLU A 174 0.13 11.42 -25.19
C GLU A 174 1.48 12.16 -24.97
N ALA A 175 1.75 13.18 -25.78
CA ALA A 175 3.00 13.93 -25.72
C ALA A 175 3.21 14.70 -24.39
N ASP A 176 2.14 14.97 -23.65
CA ASP A 176 2.16 15.75 -22.40
C ASP A 176 2.12 14.90 -21.14
N VAL A 177 1.92 13.58 -21.27
CA VAL A 177 1.72 12.63 -20.15
C VAL A 177 2.84 12.68 -19.12
N GLU A 178 4.10 12.57 -19.57
CA GLU A 178 5.28 12.60 -18.68
C GLU A 178 5.39 13.92 -17.92
N ALA A 179 5.15 15.05 -18.60
CA ALA A 179 5.20 16.36 -17.97
C ALA A 179 4.10 16.56 -16.92
N VAL A 180 2.92 16.02 -17.18
CA VAL A 180 1.77 16.03 -16.26
C VAL A 180 2.04 15.12 -15.07
N SER A 181 2.44 13.87 -15.30
CA SER A 181 2.70 12.87 -14.26
C SER A 181 3.64 13.40 -13.18
N GLY A 182 4.77 14.04 -13.58
CA GLY A 182 5.73 14.61 -12.64
C GLY A 182 5.16 15.73 -11.74
N LYS A 183 4.05 16.36 -12.16
CA LYS A 183 3.41 17.44 -11.42
C LYS A 183 2.25 16.96 -10.53
N LEU A 184 1.66 15.80 -10.80
CA LEU A 184 0.54 15.27 -9.99
C LEU A 184 0.95 15.03 -8.54
N ALA A 185 2.21 14.65 -8.29
CA ALA A 185 2.75 14.49 -6.94
C ALA A 185 2.71 15.78 -6.09
N LEU A 186 2.61 16.95 -6.75
CA LEU A 186 2.49 18.25 -6.09
C LEU A 186 1.05 18.60 -5.70
N LEU A 187 0.08 17.74 -5.99
CA LEU A 187 -1.34 17.91 -5.66
C LEU A 187 -1.79 16.89 -4.60
N PRO A 188 -1.35 17.02 -3.34
CA PRO A 188 -1.57 16.01 -2.30
C PRO A 188 -3.03 15.81 -1.89
N ALA A 189 -3.91 16.77 -2.23
CA ALA A 189 -5.34 16.68 -1.97
C ALA A 189 -6.13 16.05 -3.13
N LEU A 190 -5.44 15.72 -4.24
CA LEU A 190 -6.10 15.18 -5.43
C LEU A 190 -6.72 13.81 -5.13
N GLN A 191 -8.05 13.71 -5.34
CA GLN A 191 -8.84 12.52 -5.09
C GLN A 191 -9.27 11.85 -6.38
N SER A 192 -9.61 12.64 -7.42
CA SER A 192 -10.09 12.10 -8.69
C SER A 192 -9.60 12.88 -9.91
N VAL A 193 -9.35 12.12 -10.98
CA VAL A 193 -8.93 12.62 -12.29
C VAL A 193 -9.86 12.06 -13.35
N GLU A 194 -10.45 12.95 -14.16
CA GLU A 194 -11.24 12.60 -15.33
C GLU A 194 -10.38 12.56 -16.59
N LEU A 195 -10.33 11.42 -17.28
CA LEU A 195 -9.58 11.23 -18.53
C LEU A 195 -10.49 11.09 -19.77
N MET A 196 -11.81 11.02 -19.58
CA MET A 196 -12.77 10.85 -20.68
C MET A 196 -13.44 12.16 -21.01
N ASP A 197 -13.60 12.47 -22.28
CA ASP A 197 -14.41 13.61 -22.73
C ASP A 197 -15.91 13.33 -22.57
N ALA A 198 -16.74 14.33 -22.85
CA ALA A 198 -18.21 14.23 -22.72
C ALA A 198 -18.83 13.16 -23.65
N ASP A 199 -18.13 12.74 -24.71
CA ASP A 199 -18.55 11.70 -25.63
C ASP A 199 -17.97 10.33 -25.25
N GLY A 200 -17.22 10.24 -24.17
CA GLY A 200 -16.57 9.03 -23.67
C GLY A 200 -15.33 8.61 -24.47
N ASN A 201 -14.59 9.57 -25.02
CA ASN A 201 -13.33 9.31 -25.74
C ASN A 201 -12.13 9.88 -24.99
N THR A 202 -10.97 9.36 -25.30
CA THR A 202 -9.68 9.87 -24.85
C THR A 202 -8.60 9.57 -25.89
N ALA A 203 -7.54 10.36 -25.90
CA ALA A 203 -6.35 10.12 -26.74
C ALA A 203 -5.33 9.19 -26.05
N LEU A 204 -5.56 8.84 -24.77
CA LEU A 204 -4.60 8.11 -23.95
C LEU A 204 -4.75 6.60 -24.09
N THR A 205 -3.63 5.91 -23.98
CA THR A 205 -3.55 4.44 -23.89
C THR A 205 -3.49 3.98 -22.42
N PRO A 206 -3.74 2.69 -22.12
CA PRO A 206 -3.53 2.15 -20.78
C PRO A 206 -2.11 2.39 -20.22
N GLN A 207 -1.09 2.41 -21.09
CA GLN A 207 0.29 2.72 -20.71
C GLN A 207 0.44 4.16 -20.24
N ASP A 208 -0.21 5.12 -20.89
CA ASP A 208 -0.20 6.53 -20.50
C ASP A 208 -0.87 6.72 -19.14
N VAL A 209 -1.99 6.02 -18.90
CA VAL A 209 -2.69 6.03 -17.63
C VAL A 209 -1.81 5.46 -16.51
N ALA A 210 -1.05 4.40 -16.78
CA ALA A 210 -0.12 3.85 -15.80
C ALA A 210 0.97 4.85 -15.40
N VAL A 211 1.48 5.63 -16.36
CA VAL A 211 2.46 6.72 -16.10
C VAL A 211 1.84 7.81 -15.23
N LEU A 212 0.61 8.24 -15.54
CA LEU A 212 -0.09 9.25 -14.71
C LEU A 212 -0.35 8.74 -13.29
N GLN A 213 -0.81 7.51 -13.15
CA GLN A 213 -1.08 6.88 -11.86
C GLN A 213 0.18 6.71 -11.00
N ALA A 214 1.36 6.61 -11.59
CA ALA A 214 2.62 6.56 -10.84
C ALA A 214 2.91 7.86 -10.06
N GLY A 215 2.35 9.00 -10.48
CA GLY A 215 2.53 10.30 -9.85
C GLY A 215 1.59 10.61 -8.69
N THR A 216 0.53 9.81 -8.47
CA THR A 216 -0.47 10.10 -7.43
C THR A 216 -1.28 8.85 -7.06
N GLU A 217 -1.86 8.87 -5.87
CA GLU A 217 -2.83 7.86 -5.40
C GLU A 217 -4.30 8.21 -5.76
N ALA A 218 -4.53 9.31 -6.47
CA ALA A 218 -5.86 9.69 -6.90
C ALA A 218 -6.52 8.62 -7.77
N HIS A 219 -7.83 8.53 -7.69
CA HIS A 219 -8.65 7.70 -8.57
C HIS A 219 -8.71 8.34 -9.98
N PHE A 220 -8.54 7.51 -11.03
CA PHE A 220 -8.63 7.95 -12.42
C PHE A 220 -9.85 7.33 -13.07
N HIS A 221 -10.75 8.14 -13.59
CA HIS A 221 -11.84 7.65 -14.44
C HIS A 221 -11.33 7.47 -15.87
N TYR A 222 -11.25 6.21 -16.32
CA TYR A 222 -10.75 5.85 -17.65
C TYR A 222 -11.46 4.60 -18.17
N VAL A 223 -11.95 4.67 -19.41
CA VAL A 223 -12.61 3.54 -20.08
C VAL A 223 -11.79 3.13 -21.30
N PHE A 224 -11.54 1.83 -21.45
CA PHE A 224 -10.73 1.27 -22.55
C PHE A 224 -11.26 -0.07 -23.02
N ASP A 225 -10.87 -0.47 -24.22
CA ASP A 225 -11.16 -1.83 -24.72
C ASP A 225 -10.15 -2.81 -24.12
N LEU A 226 -10.67 -3.85 -23.47
CA LEU A 226 -9.88 -4.99 -23.02
C LEU A 226 -10.47 -6.26 -23.61
N PHE A 227 -9.74 -6.92 -24.50
CA PHE A 227 -10.15 -8.15 -25.17
C PHE A 227 -11.51 -8.05 -25.90
N GLY A 228 -11.85 -6.88 -26.45
CA GLY A 228 -13.11 -6.62 -27.15
C GLY A 228 -14.30 -6.37 -26.21
N LYS A 229 -14.05 -5.91 -25.00
CA LYS A 229 -15.06 -5.45 -24.02
C LYS A 229 -14.62 -4.09 -23.47
N GLN A 230 -15.53 -3.13 -23.39
CA GLN A 230 -15.26 -1.88 -22.66
C GLN A 230 -15.18 -2.18 -21.17
N VAL A 231 -14.12 -1.71 -20.54
CA VAL A 231 -13.81 -1.86 -19.13
C VAL A 231 -13.44 -0.49 -18.56
N SER A 232 -13.94 -0.18 -17.37
CA SER A 232 -13.64 1.04 -16.64
C SER A 232 -12.65 0.77 -15.49
N THR A 233 -11.83 1.76 -15.16
CA THR A 233 -11.06 1.78 -13.92
C THR A 233 -11.94 1.79 -12.67
N ASP A 234 -13.23 2.18 -12.81
CA ASP A 234 -14.24 2.14 -11.73
C ASP A 234 -14.84 0.74 -11.51
N ASP A 235 -14.53 -0.23 -12.39
CA ASP A 235 -15.10 -1.57 -12.30
C ASP A 235 -14.46 -2.35 -11.14
N GLU A 236 -15.18 -2.53 -10.03
CA GLU A 236 -14.76 -3.38 -8.90
C GLU A 236 -14.66 -4.87 -9.29
N ARG A 237 -15.42 -5.28 -10.33
CA ARG A 237 -15.49 -6.67 -10.77
C ARG A 237 -15.47 -6.78 -12.29
N ILE A 238 -14.47 -7.50 -12.83
CA ILE A 238 -14.30 -7.73 -14.26
C ILE A 238 -14.31 -9.23 -14.54
N GLU A 239 -15.10 -9.63 -15.54
CA GLU A 239 -15.24 -11.04 -15.90
C GLU A 239 -15.09 -11.26 -17.40
N PHE A 240 -14.22 -12.20 -17.75
CA PHE A 240 -14.09 -12.77 -19.08
C PHE A 240 -14.35 -14.27 -19.04
N ARG A 241 -15.26 -14.72 -19.89
CA ARG A 241 -15.66 -16.12 -19.97
C ARG A 241 -15.58 -16.64 -21.41
N ASN A 242 -14.97 -17.83 -21.56
CA ASN A 242 -14.93 -18.57 -22.83
C ASN A 242 -14.29 -17.79 -24.00
N LYS A 243 -13.31 -16.92 -23.70
CA LYS A 243 -12.55 -16.16 -24.70
C LYS A 243 -11.33 -16.96 -25.16
N ARG A 244 -10.99 -16.86 -26.46
CA ARG A 244 -9.80 -17.50 -27.03
C ARG A 244 -8.61 -16.54 -26.98
N LEU A 245 -8.13 -16.22 -25.79
CA LEU A 245 -7.02 -15.28 -25.56
C LEU A 245 -5.67 -16.02 -25.59
N GLY A 246 -5.20 -16.48 -24.44
CA GLY A 246 -3.91 -17.15 -24.29
C GLY A 246 -2.73 -16.19 -24.26
N GLU A 247 -1.51 -16.73 -24.38
CA GLU A 247 -0.25 -16.01 -24.15
C GLU A 247 -0.07 -14.73 -24.96
N LYS A 248 -0.59 -14.65 -26.18
CA LYS A 248 -0.45 -13.44 -27.02
C LYS A 248 -1.10 -12.18 -26.43
N TYR A 249 -1.97 -12.35 -25.43
CA TYR A 249 -2.64 -11.25 -24.72
C TYR A 249 -2.09 -11.02 -23.30
N GLU A 250 -0.96 -11.64 -22.97
CA GLU A 250 -0.36 -11.49 -21.63
C GLU A 250 0.02 -10.03 -21.35
N GLU A 251 0.67 -9.36 -22.30
CA GLU A 251 1.08 -7.95 -22.12
C GLU A 251 -0.13 -7.03 -21.92
N GLU A 252 -1.18 -7.21 -22.71
CA GLU A 252 -2.42 -6.45 -22.59
C GLU A 252 -3.10 -6.71 -21.22
N LEU A 253 -3.08 -7.97 -20.74
CA LEU A 253 -3.59 -8.31 -19.41
C LEU A 253 -2.79 -7.64 -18.28
N ARG A 254 -1.45 -7.64 -18.37
CA ARG A 254 -0.58 -7.00 -17.38
C ARG A 254 -0.79 -5.49 -17.34
N GLN A 255 -0.87 -4.84 -18.49
CA GLN A 255 -1.15 -3.42 -18.61
C GLN A 255 -2.51 -3.06 -17.97
N ALA A 256 -3.55 -3.83 -18.29
CA ALA A 256 -4.88 -3.64 -17.71
C ALA A 256 -4.86 -3.80 -16.19
N LEU A 257 -4.29 -4.89 -15.67
CA LEU A 257 -4.17 -5.12 -14.22
C LEU A 257 -3.35 -4.02 -13.53
N GLY A 258 -2.38 -3.44 -14.23
CA GLY A 258 -1.57 -2.33 -13.73
C GLY A 258 -2.39 -1.10 -13.37
N ILE A 259 -3.39 -0.76 -14.19
CA ILE A 259 -4.19 0.46 -14.05
C ILE A 259 -5.53 0.28 -13.33
N LEU A 260 -6.04 -0.94 -13.23
CA LEU A 260 -7.32 -1.28 -12.58
C LEU A 260 -7.14 -1.37 -11.05
N ARG A 261 -6.89 -0.23 -10.40
CA ARG A 261 -6.56 -0.17 -8.96
C ARG A 261 -7.73 -0.54 -8.06
N ASP A 262 -8.96 -0.25 -8.48
CA ASP A 262 -10.19 -0.48 -7.73
C ASP A 262 -10.86 -1.82 -8.05
N CYS A 263 -10.26 -2.62 -8.94
CA CYS A 263 -10.80 -3.93 -9.29
C CYS A 263 -10.43 -4.98 -8.23
N ASP A 264 -11.41 -5.34 -7.39
CA ASP A 264 -11.26 -6.35 -6.33
C ASP A 264 -11.26 -7.78 -6.88
N TYR A 265 -11.94 -8.03 -8.01
CA TYR A 265 -12.16 -9.37 -8.55
C TYR A 265 -12.05 -9.42 -10.06
N PHE A 266 -11.10 -10.23 -10.55
CA PHE A 266 -10.83 -10.40 -11.98
C PHE A 266 -10.95 -11.87 -12.39
N LEU A 267 -11.99 -12.23 -13.16
CA LEU A 267 -12.25 -13.59 -13.59
C LEU A 267 -11.83 -13.86 -15.04
N LEU A 268 -11.01 -14.89 -15.24
CA LEU A 268 -10.55 -15.39 -16.52
C LEU A 268 -11.01 -16.83 -16.78
N GLU A 269 -12.33 -17.06 -16.79
CA GLU A 269 -12.89 -18.40 -16.96
C GLU A 269 -12.74 -18.90 -18.40
N ASN A 270 -12.00 -20.00 -18.61
CA ASN A 270 -11.75 -20.62 -19.92
C ASN A 270 -11.15 -19.65 -20.95
N CYS A 271 -10.26 -18.78 -20.54
CA CYS A 271 -9.62 -17.78 -21.38
C CYS A 271 -8.30 -18.25 -22.02
N ARG A 272 -7.85 -19.50 -21.75
CA ARG A 272 -6.67 -20.15 -22.33
C ARG A 272 -5.32 -19.54 -21.95
N PHE A 273 -5.25 -18.78 -20.91
CA PHE A 273 -3.97 -18.44 -20.31
C PHE A 273 -3.38 -19.66 -19.60
N ASP A 274 -2.07 -19.71 -19.53
CA ASP A 274 -1.36 -20.72 -18.76
C ASP A 274 -1.65 -20.56 -17.26
N ASN A 275 -1.82 -21.69 -16.53
CA ASN A 275 -2.16 -21.65 -15.11
C ASN A 275 -1.03 -21.11 -14.24
N GLU A 276 0.24 -21.34 -14.61
CA GLU A 276 1.39 -20.78 -13.88
C GLU A 276 1.48 -19.26 -14.05
N LEU A 277 1.20 -18.75 -15.26
CA LEU A 277 1.10 -17.32 -15.50
C LEU A 277 0.01 -16.68 -14.61
N LEU A 278 -1.19 -17.28 -14.59
CA LEU A 278 -2.29 -16.76 -13.77
C LEU A 278 -1.98 -16.82 -12.27
N ALA A 279 -1.26 -17.85 -11.82
CA ALA A 279 -0.79 -17.94 -10.45
C ALA A 279 0.25 -16.86 -10.11
N GLN A 280 1.20 -16.58 -11.01
CA GLN A 280 2.15 -15.49 -10.86
C GLN A 280 1.44 -14.13 -10.77
N LEU A 281 0.48 -13.86 -11.65
CA LEU A 281 -0.31 -12.63 -11.61
C LEU A 281 -1.12 -12.53 -10.31
N ARG A 282 -1.77 -13.64 -9.86
CA ARG A 282 -2.47 -13.66 -8.58
C ARG A 282 -1.56 -13.25 -7.42
N ASP A 283 -0.33 -13.78 -7.40
CA ASP A 283 0.64 -13.50 -6.34
C ASP A 283 1.18 -12.05 -6.44
N GLU A 284 1.40 -11.54 -7.66
CA GLU A 284 1.82 -10.16 -7.92
C GLU A 284 0.78 -9.13 -7.46
N TYR A 285 -0.51 -9.43 -7.71
CA TYR A 285 -1.62 -8.54 -7.34
C TYR A 285 -2.31 -8.92 -6.03
N ARG A 286 -1.71 -9.81 -5.23
CA ARG A 286 -2.24 -10.27 -3.94
C ARG A 286 -2.49 -9.10 -2.99
N GLY A 287 -3.68 -9.05 -2.40
CA GLY A 287 -4.12 -7.98 -1.50
C GLY A 287 -4.73 -6.75 -2.20
N ARG A 288 -4.70 -6.70 -3.54
CA ARG A 288 -5.39 -5.69 -4.35
C ARG A 288 -6.50 -6.31 -5.18
N THR A 289 -6.16 -7.20 -6.09
CA THR A 289 -7.10 -7.81 -7.04
C THR A 289 -7.09 -9.32 -6.90
N LYS A 290 -8.23 -9.92 -6.63
CA LYS A 290 -8.39 -11.38 -6.60
C LYS A 290 -8.52 -11.91 -8.02
N ILE A 291 -7.45 -12.51 -8.56
CA ILE A 291 -7.44 -13.11 -9.89
C ILE A 291 -7.91 -14.55 -9.80
N VAL A 292 -8.97 -14.88 -10.53
CA VAL A 292 -9.67 -16.17 -10.47
C VAL A 292 -9.78 -16.77 -11.87
N TRP A 293 -9.57 -18.08 -11.96
CA TRP A 293 -9.76 -18.83 -13.21
C TRP A 293 -10.31 -20.22 -12.97
N ARG A 294 -10.65 -20.93 -14.04
CA ARG A 294 -11.13 -22.31 -13.96
C ARG A 294 -9.99 -23.29 -14.19
N ILE A 295 -9.86 -24.24 -13.28
CA ILE A 295 -8.97 -25.40 -13.45
C ILE A 295 -9.78 -26.68 -13.70
N TYR A 296 -9.13 -27.67 -14.29
CA TYR A 296 -9.68 -29.01 -14.60
C TYR A 296 -8.79 -30.05 -13.94
N PHE A 297 -9.32 -30.78 -12.95
CA PHE A 297 -8.56 -31.71 -12.11
C PHE A 297 -9.08 -33.13 -12.12
N ALA A 298 -10.16 -33.41 -12.86
CA ALA A 298 -10.71 -34.71 -13.08
C ALA A 298 -11.38 -34.80 -14.46
N LYS A 299 -11.71 -35.99 -14.94
CA LYS A 299 -12.35 -36.19 -16.26
C LYS A 299 -13.63 -35.36 -16.45
N GLN A 300 -14.37 -35.13 -15.37
CA GLN A 300 -15.56 -34.31 -15.33
C GLN A 300 -15.51 -33.26 -14.18
N GLY A 301 -14.36 -33.13 -13.52
CA GLY A 301 -14.17 -32.24 -12.38
C GLY A 301 -13.45 -30.97 -12.80
N SER A 302 -14.07 -29.85 -12.51
CA SER A 302 -13.47 -28.53 -12.65
C SER A 302 -14.04 -27.58 -11.62
N CYS A 303 -13.26 -26.61 -11.21
CA CYS A 303 -13.75 -25.54 -10.32
C CYS A 303 -13.06 -24.20 -10.66
N LEU A 304 -13.59 -23.13 -10.15
CA LEU A 304 -12.86 -21.87 -10.06
C LEU A 304 -11.84 -21.95 -8.91
N THR A 305 -10.72 -21.28 -9.04
CA THR A 305 -9.62 -21.32 -8.05
C THR A 305 -9.97 -20.71 -6.70
N ASP A 306 -11.03 -19.91 -6.62
CA ASP A 306 -11.58 -19.32 -5.39
C ASP A 306 -12.62 -20.17 -4.67
N ARG A 307 -12.77 -21.45 -5.08
CA ARG A 307 -13.69 -22.35 -4.38
C ARG A 307 -13.18 -22.69 -2.99
N THR A 308 -14.11 -22.68 -2.02
CA THR A 308 -13.85 -23.07 -0.63
C THR A 308 -14.24 -24.52 -0.33
N ILE A 309 -15.09 -25.13 -1.16
CA ILE A 309 -15.64 -26.47 -0.96
C ILE A 309 -15.48 -27.29 -2.23
N LEU A 310 -14.87 -28.46 -2.11
CA LEU A 310 -14.74 -29.46 -3.18
C LEU A 310 -15.35 -30.77 -2.76
N ARG A 311 -16.34 -31.28 -3.51
CA ARG A 311 -16.93 -32.59 -3.30
C ARG A 311 -16.96 -33.35 -4.63
N TYR A 312 -16.05 -34.33 -4.75
CA TYR A 312 -15.92 -35.19 -5.95
C TYR A 312 -15.67 -36.64 -5.51
N VAL A 313 -16.72 -37.28 -5.04
CA VAL A 313 -16.74 -38.70 -4.67
C VAL A 313 -16.74 -39.52 -5.96
N TYR A 314 -15.71 -40.35 -6.14
CA TYR A 314 -15.37 -41.06 -7.39
C TYR A 314 -14.83 -40.15 -8.52
N ASN A 315 -14.12 -40.74 -9.48
CA ASN A 315 -13.64 -40.14 -10.73
C ASN A 315 -12.51 -39.12 -10.65
N VAL A 316 -11.90 -38.87 -9.50
CA VAL A 316 -10.64 -38.11 -9.41
C VAL A 316 -9.47 -39.08 -9.62
N THR A 317 -8.54 -38.72 -10.48
CA THR A 317 -7.36 -39.52 -10.84
C THR A 317 -6.08 -38.71 -10.78
N ASN A 318 -4.94 -39.41 -10.70
CA ASN A 318 -3.63 -38.75 -10.62
C ASN A 318 -3.26 -37.89 -11.85
N SER A 319 -3.93 -38.08 -13.00
CA SER A 319 -3.50 -37.44 -14.26
C SER A 319 -3.57 -35.91 -14.26
N THR A 320 -4.51 -35.32 -13.53
CA THR A 320 -4.79 -33.89 -13.54
C THR A 320 -5.02 -33.29 -12.15
N VAL A 321 -5.03 -34.12 -11.10
CA VAL A 321 -5.34 -33.68 -9.74
C VAL A 321 -4.34 -32.63 -9.21
N SER A 322 -3.10 -32.64 -9.71
CA SER A 322 -2.07 -31.65 -9.36
C SER A 322 -2.46 -30.20 -9.66
N GLN A 323 -3.46 -29.99 -10.54
CA GLN A 323 -4.00 -28.65 -10.82
C GLN A 323 -4.71 -28.05 -9.60
N LEU A 324 -5.11 -28.85 -8.62
CA LEU A 324 -5.70 -28.37 -7.37
C LEU A 324 -4.75 -27.48 -6.56
N LYS A 325 -3.44 -27.52 -6.82
CA LYS A 325 -2.45 -26.62 -6.19
C LYS A 325 -2.77 -25.12 -6.34
N TYR A 326 -3.61 -24.75 -7.29
CA TYR A 326 -4.04 -23.37 -7.50
C TYR A 326 -5.24 -22.96 -6.66
N CYS A 327 -5.89 -23.90 -5.94
CA CYS A 327 -7.09 -23.64 -5.14
C CYS A 327 -6.74 -23.41 -3.66
N GLU A 328 -6.01 -22.35 -3.38
CA GLU A 328 -5.54 -22.05 -2.00
C GLU A 328 -6.66 -21.63 -1.03
N ASP A 329 -7.83 -21.24 -1.54
CA ASP A 329 -9.00 -20.87 -0.73
C ASP A 329 -9.81 -22.04 -0.20
N VAL A 330 -9.47 -23.29 -0.60
CA VAL A 330 -10.23 -24.47 -0.22
C VAL A 330 -10.12 -24.74 1.28
N GLU A 331 -11.30 -24.88 1.92
CA GLU A 331 -11.45 -25.21 3.33
C GLU A 331 -11.95 -26.64 3.56
N TYR A 332 -12.78 -27.18 2.65
CA TYR A 332 -13.44 -28.47 2.83
C TYR A 332 -13.34 -29.34 1.58
N ILE A 333 -12.87 -30.57 1.75
CA ILE A 333 -12.75 -31.56 0.66
C ILE A 333 -13.41 -32.89 1.02
N ASP A 334 -14.30 -33.37 0.13
CA ASP A 334 -14.76 -34.76 0.13
C ASP A 334 -14.34 -35.45 -1.17
N PHE A 335 -13.24 -36.20 -1.09
CA PHE A 335 -12.69 -37.02 -2.16
C PHE A 335 -12.76 -38.52 -1.79
N GLY A 336 -13.68 -38.88 -0.92
CA GLY A 336 -13.93 -40.30 -0.57
C GLY A 336 -14.15 -41.18 -1.78
N HIS A 337 -13.79 -42.46 -1.68
CA HIS A 337 -13.97 -43.50 -2.71
C HIS A 337 -13.28 -43.20 -4.06
N ASN A 338 -12.20 -42.46 -4.06
CA ASN A 338 -11.31 -42.29 -5.21
C ASN A 338 -10.18 -43.35 -5.13
N ASP A 339 -10.52 -44.62 -5.30
CA ASP A 339 -9.72 -45.80 -4.99
C ASP A 339 -8.37 -45.87 -5.70
N THR A 340 -8.19 -45.11 -6.77
CA THR A 340 -6.92 -45.04 -7.54
C THR A 340 -6.12 -43.78 -7.28
N LEU A 341 -6.64 -42.85 -6.47
CA LEU A 341 -5.99 -41.59 -6.18
C LEU A 341 -4.85 -41.80 -5.18
N SER A 342 -3.64 -41.45 -5.59
CA SER A 342 -2.41 -41.54 -4.76
C SER A 342 -1.59 -40.27 -4.72
N ASP A 343 -1.81 -39.30 -5.64
CA ASP A 343 -1.15 -38.03 -5.65
C ASP A 343 -1.92 -36.99 -4.81
N TRP A 344 -1.38 -36.67 -3.66
CA TRP A 344 -1.91 -35.69 -2.71
C TRP A 344 -0.98 -34.48 -2.55
N SER A 345 0.06 -34.36 -3.38
CA SER A 345 1.06 -33.28 -3.32
C SER A 345 0.47 -31.86 -3.37
N TRP A 346 -0.66 -31.73 -4.04
CA TRP A 346 -1.40 -30.47 -4.16
C TRP A 346 -1.97 -29.95 -2.83
N ALA A 347 -2.20 -30.81 -1.84
CA ALA A 347 -2.69 -30.40 -0.51
C ALA A 347 -1.72 -29.45 0.21
N ALA A 348 -0.42 -29.53 -0.11
CA ALA A 348 0.60 -28.63 0.43
C ALA A 348 0.35 -27.14 0.11
N TYR A 349 -0.49 -26.86 -0.88
CA TYR A 349 -0.82 -25.49 -1.33
C TYR A 349 -2.19 -25.01 -0.82
N MET A 350 -2.75 -25.68 0.19
CA MET A 350 -4.08 -25.36 0.76
C MET A 350 -3.98 -24.93 2.24
N PRO A 351 -3.49 -23.73 2.52
CA PRO A 351 -3.27 -23.29 3.90
C PRO A 351 -4.56 -23.15 4.71
N ASN A 352 -5.71 -23.01 4.03
CA ASN A 352 -7.02 -22.81 4.64
C ASN A 352 -7.79 -24.12 4.89
N LEU A 353 -7.21 -25.28 4.53
CA LEU A 353 -7.89 -26.58 4.63
C LEU A 353 -8.22 -26.92 6.09
N LYS A 354 -9.51 -27.08 6.38
CA LYS A 354 -10.07 -27.43 7.70
C LYS A 354 -10.49 -28.90 7.79
N ALA A 355 -11.08 -29.40 6.71
CA ALA A 355 -11.55 -30.80 6.71
C ALA A 355 -11.30 -31.47 5.37
N ILE A 356 -10.82 -32.71 5.43
CA ILE A 356 -10.66 -33.54 4.25
C ILE A 356 -11.05 -35.02 4.50
N ILE A 357 -11.84 -35.57 3.58
CA ILE A 357 -12.19 -36.96 3.50
C ILE A 357 -11.42 -37.62 2.36
N VAL A 358 -10.55 -38.56 2.69
CA VAL A 358 -9.61 -39.26 1.77
C VAL A 358 -9.94 -40.75 1.68
N SER A 359 -10.97 -41.21 2.41
CA SER A 359 -11.33 -42.59 2.62
C SER A 359 -11.32 -43.43 1.35
N GLY A 360 -10.71 -44.62 1.42
CA GLY A 360 -10.65 -45.59 0.31
C GLY A 360 -9.62 -45.24 -0.77
N SER A 361 -8.72 -44.29 -0.55
CA SER A 361 -7.70 -43.91 -1.53
C SER A 361 -6.41 -44.72 -1.41
N MET A 362 -5.49 -44.53 -2.40
CA MET A 362 -4.16 -45.16 -2.39
C MET A 362 -3.09 -44.21 -1.75
N ILE A 363 -3.48 -43.37 -0.80
CA ILE A 363 -2.55 -42.50 -0.10
C ILE A 363 -1.50 -43.34 0.67
N LYS A 364 -0.23 -42.87 0.61
CA LYS A 364 0.90 -43.47 1.31
C LYS A 364 1.72 -42.46 2.10
N ASP A 365 1.68 -41.21 1.69
CA ASP A 365 2.49 -40.14 2.20
C ASP A 365 1.59 -38.99 2.63
N LEU A 366 1.68 -38.60 3.90
CA LEU A 366 0.94 -37.49 4.50
C LEU A 366 1.79 -36.20 4.56
N THR A 367 3.02 -36.18 4.04
CA THR A 367 3.89 -35.00 4.03
C THR A 367 3.20 -33.74 3.50
N PRO A 368 2.36 -33.80 2.42
CA PRO A 368 1.66 -32.62 1.94
C PRO A 368 0.72 -31.97 2.97
N PHE A 369 0.19 -32.75 3.90
CA PHE A 369 -0.72 -32.24 4.94
C PHE A 369 0.01 -31.51 6.08
N ALA A 370 1.33 -31.70 6.21
CA ALA A 370 2.13 -31.02 7.24
C ALA A 370 2.06 -29.47 7.16
N SER A 371 1.74 -28.92 5.97
CA SER A 371 1.53 -27.48 5.76
C SER A 371 0.10 -27.00 6.05
N CYS A 372 -0.86 -27.92 6.22
CA CYS A 372 -2.27 -27.60 6.49
C CYS A 372 -2.47 -27.30 7.98
N LYS A 373 -2.04 -26.12 8.43
CA LYS A 373 -2.04 -25.74 9.86
C LYS A 373 -3.43 -25.54 10.45
N ASN A 374 -4.45 -25.38 9.60
CA ASN A 374 -5.84 -25.21 9.98
C ASN A 374 -6.64 -26.52 9.90
N LEU A 375 -5.97 -27.67 9.62
CA LEU A 375 -6.64 -28.96 9.46
C LEU A 375 -7.17 -29.46 10.81
N GLU A 376 -8.49 -29.50 10.93
CA GLU A 376 -9.24 -29.92 12.12
C GLU A 376 -9.76 -31.36 12.02
N PHE A 377 -10.11 -31.79 10.80
CA PHE A 377 -10.77 -33.08 10.55
C PHE A 377 -10.10 -33.82 9.39
N LEU A 378 -9.64 -35.05 9.65
CA LEU A 378 -9.01 -35.90 8.65
C LEU A 378 -9.57 -37.30 8.71
N GLU A 379 -10.21 -37.75 7.61
CA GLU A 379 -10.74 -39.10 7.45
C GLU A 379 -9.90 -39.90 6.46
N LEU A 380 -9.15 -40.87 6.95
CA LEU A 380 -8.23 -41.76 6.22
C LEU A 380 -8.69 -43.21 6.23
N SER A 381 -9.95 -43.50 6.62
CA SER A 381 -10.42 -44.86 6.71
C SER A 381 -10.30 -45.62 5.38
N ASN A 382 -9.97 -46.92 5.46
CA ASN A 382 -9.75 -47.78 4.30
C ASN A 382 -8.58 -47.36 3.39
N CYS A 383 -7.62 -46.58 3.90
CA CYS A 383 -6.37 -46.23 3.21
C CYS A 383 -5.29 -47.28 3.48
N GLY A 384 -5.47 -48.47 2.92
CA GLY A 384 -4.68 -49.68 3.24
C GLY A 384 -3.20 -49.66 2.82
N TYR A 385 -2.67 -48.56 2.35
CA TYR A 385 -1.26 -48.35 2.03
C TYR A 385 -0.54 -47.39 3.00
N LEU A 386 -1.29 -46.75 3.92
CA LEU A 386 -0.78 -45.77 4.86
C LEU A 386 -0.16 -46.48 6.06
N THR A 387 1.10 -46.10 6.40
CA THR A 387 1.90 -46.73 7.49
C THR A 387 2.54 -45.69 8.42
N ASP A 388 2.48 -44.40 8.12
CA ASP A 388 3.21 -43.35 8.86
C ASP A 388 2.34 -42.10 9.09
N LEU A 389 2.22 -41.71 10.36
CA LEU A 389 1.52 -40.48 10.79
C LEU A 389 2.46 -39.30 11.12
N THR A 390 3.77 -39.50 11.00
CA THR A 390 4.76 -38.48 11.39
C THR A 390 4.46 -37.08 10.85
N PRO A 391 4.02 -36.90 9.57
CA PRO A 391 3.71 -35.57 9.06
C PRO A 391 2.57 -34.86 9.80
N LEU A 392 1.64 -35.60 10.40
CA LEU A 392 0.50 -35.04 11.12
C LEU A 392 0.89 -34.36 12.44
N SER A 393 2.08 -34.64 12.99
CA SER A 393 2.60 -33.95 14.17
C SER A 393 2.67 -32.41 13.98
N GLN A 394 2.65 -31.96 12.72
CA GLN A 394 2.66 -30.54 12.35
C GLN A 394 1.23 -29.92 12.25
N CYS A 395 0.18 -30.75 12.30
CA CYS A 395 -1.23 -30.34 12.16
C CYS A 395 -1.81 -30.00 13.55
N THR A 396 -1.33 -28.94 14.18
CA THR A 396 -1.67 -28.60 15.59
C THR A 396 -3.14 -28.23 15.81
N ALA A 397 -3.90 -27.93 14.75
CA ALA A 397 -5.33 -27.70 14.83
C ALA A 397 -6.17 -29.00 14.78
N LEU A 398 -5.53 -30.18 14.55
CA LEU A 398 -6.25 -31.42 14.34
C LEU A 398 -7.04 -31.83 15.60
N GLN A 399 -8.35 -31.97 15.43
CA GLN A 399 -9.31 -32.35 16.47
C GLN A 399 -9.81 -33.79 16.30
N ARG A 400 -10.02 -34.22 15.07
CA ARG A 400 -10.62 -35.51 14.79
C ARG A 400 -9.86 -36.26 13.69
N LEU A 401 -9.45 -37.48 13.98
CA LEU A 401 -8.69 -38.34 13.07
C LEU A 401 -9.31 -39.75 13.00
N ASN A 402 -9.57 -40.22 11.78
CA ASN A 402 -10.01 -41.59 11.54
C ASN A 402 -8.99 -42.33 10.67
N ILE A 403 -8.33 -43.33 11.23
CA ILE A 403 -7.31 -44.17 10.59
C ILE A 403 -7.75 -45.64 10.47
N SER A 404 -9.05 -45.90 10.59
CA SER A 404 -9.59 -47.25 10.51
C SER A 404 -9.17 -47.96 9.23
N TYR A 405 -8.85 -49.26 9.34
CA TYR A 405 -8.42 -50.09 8.20
C TYR A 405 -7.17 -49.61 7.47
N THR A 406 -6.30 -48.87 8.16
CA THR A 406 -4.96 -48.53 7.66
C THR A 406 -3.89 -49.57 8.09
N LYS A 407 -2.64 -49.29 7.82
CA LYS A 407 -1.50 -50.08 8.29
C LYS A 407 -0.63 -49.32 9.30
N ILE A 408 -1.23 -48.39 10.01
CA ILE A 408 -0.56 -47.65 11.09
C ILE A 408 -0.30 -48.58 12.26
N GLU A 409 0.91 -48.59 12.79
CA GLU A 409 1.35 -49.38 13.95
C GLU A 409 1.83 -48.50 15.11
N ASP A 410 2.07 -47.23 14.89
CA ASP A 410 2.66 -46.26 15.84
C ASP A 410 1.80 -44.96 15.92
N LEU A 411 1.32 -44.66 17.14
CA LEU A 411 0.56 -43.44 17.44
C LEU A 411 1.44 -42.30 18.02
N SER A 412 2.72 -42.53 18.25
CA SER A 412 3.61 -41.53 18.88
C SER A 412 3.66 -40.17 18.16
N PRO A 413 3.46 -40.08 16.80
CA PRO A 413 3.40 -38.81 16.13
C PRO A 413 2.23 -37.89 16.55
N LEU A 414 1.20 -38.46 17.20
CA LEU A 414 0.01 -37.75 17.67
C LEU A 414 0.12 -37.22 19.10
N ASN A 415 1.15 -37.66 19.87
CA ASN A 415 1.27 -37.39 21.30
C ASN A 415 1.25 -35.93 21.66
N ASP A 416 1.82 -35.07 20.82
CA ASP A 416 1.95 -33.63 21.05
C ASP A 416 0.85 -32.80 20.40
N LEU A 417 -0.21 -33.43 19.87
CA LEU A 417 -1.33 -32.71 19.26
C LEU A 417 -2.27 -32.13 20.32
N PRO A 418 -2.30 -30.81 20.52
CA PRO A 418 -2.94 -30.21 21.71
C PRO A 418 -4.48 -30.23 21.65
N ASN A 419 -5.04 -30.39 20.44
CA ASN A 419 -6.47 -30.25 20.18
C ASN A 419 -7.13 -31.55 19.79
N LEU A 420 -6.43 -32.70 19.82
CA LEU A 420 -6.98 -33.96 19.37
C LEU A 420 -8.04 -34.50 20.39
N GLU A 421 -9.30 -34.52 19.96
CA GLU A 421 -10.48 -34.90 20.77
C GLU A 421 -11.04 -36.28 20.42
N CYS A 422 -10.74 -36.76 19.21
CA CYS A 422 -11.29 -38.04 18.74
C CYS A 422 -10.33 -38.76 17.81
N LEU A 423 -9.94 -39.97 18.16
CA LEU A 423 -9.19 -40.92 17.35
C LEU A 423 -10.01 -42.19 17.14
N VAL A 424 -10.28 -42.53 15.86
CA VAL A 424 -10.99 -43.76 15.49
C VAL A 424 -10.06 -44.66 14.68
N ASP A 425 -9.83 -45.89 15.15
CA ASP A 425 -9.02 -46.91 14.49
C ASP A 425 -9.67 -48.29 14.57
N VAL A 426 -10.78 -48.48 13.85
CA VAL A 426 -11.48 -49.77 13.75
C VAL A 426 -10.64 -50.73 12.89
N HIS A 427 -10.46 -51.94 13.35
CA HIS A 427 -9.52 -52.95 12.80
C HIS A 427 -8.04 -52.46 12.81
N PRO A 428 -7.54 -52.07 13.97
CA PRO A 428 -6.22 -51.49 14.09
C PRO A 428 -5.11 -52.46 13.75
N LYS A 429 -3.97 -51.92 13.29
CA LYS A 429 -2.66 -52.57 13.33
C LYS A 429 -1.87 -52.12 14.55
N VAL A 430 -2.26 -51.02 15.15
CA VAL A 430 -1.80 -50.58 16.46
C VAL A 430 -2.12 -51.63 17.51
N SER A 431 -1.19 -51.95 18.39
CA SER A 431 -1.42 -52.89 19.48
C SER A 431 -2.44 -52.35 20.50
N GLN A 432 -3.16 -53.26 21.17
CA GLN A 432 -4.10 -52.83 22.21
C GLN A 432 -3.37 -52.08 23.34
N GLU A 433 -2.16 -52.51 23.69
CA GLU A 433 -1.33 -51.83 24.69
C GLU A 433 -1.00 -50.39 24.30
N GLU A 434 -0.73 -50.15 23.05
CA GLU A 434 -0.46 -48.80 22.51
C GLU A 434 -1.72 -47.92 22.52
N LEU A 435 -2.88 -48.49 22.13
CA LEU A 435 -4.16 -47.79 22.17
C LEU A 435 -4.55 -47.40 23.60
N ASP A 436 -4.37 -48.34 24.55
CA ASP A 436 -4.67 -48.10 25.97
C ASP A 436 -3.74 -47.04 26.54
N ARG A 437 -2.44 -47.10 26.25
CA ARG A 437 -1.45 -46.12 26.65
C ARG A 437 -1.79 -44.72 26.07
N PHE A 438 -2.12 -44.67 24.79
CA PHE A 438 -2.49 -43.41 24.15
C PHE A 438 -3.72 -42.78 24.79
N ALA A 439 -4.75 -43.60 25.11
CA ALA A 439 -5.97 -43.15 25.76
C ALA A 439 -5.70 -42.63 27.20
N GLU A 440 -4.78 -43.30 27.96
CA GLU A 440 -4.37 -42.87 29.29
C GLU A 440 -3.61 -41.54 29.26
N GLU A 441 -2.72 -41.33 28.30
CA GLU A 441 -1.94 -40.13 28.10
C GLU A 441 -2.78 -38.96 27.57
N HIS A 442 -3.92 -39.24 26.89
CA HIS A 442 -4.81 -38.23 26.28
C HIS A 442 -6.25 -38.34 26.82
N PRO A 443 -6.50 -38.06 28.10
CA PRO A 443 -7.79 -38.31 28.76
C PRO A 443 -8.96 -37.47 28.18
N ASN A 444 -8.65 -36.43 27.39
CA ASN A 444 -9.66 -35.61 26.70
C ASN A 444 -9.93 -36.12 25.29
N CYS A 445 -9.20 -37.12 24.78
CA CYS A 445 -9.40 -37.70 23.45
C CYS A 445 -10.21 -38.96 23.56
N ILE A 446 -11.32 -39.04 22.86
CA ILE A 446 -12.09 -40.27 22.73
C ILE A 446 -11.35 -41.19 21.74
N VAL A 447 -10.78 -42.31 22.24
CA VAL A 447 -10.11 -43.32 21.44
C VAL A 447 -11.10 -44.48 21.23
N SER A 448 -11.39 -44.86 19.98
CA SER A 448 -12.31 -45.94 19.65
C SER A 448 -11.70 -46.90 18.60
N SER A 449 -11.61 -48.18 18.96
CA SER A 449 -11.10 -49.25 18.07
C SER A 449 -12.16 -50.29 17.76
N GLU A 450 -13.36 -50.14 18.27
CA GLU A 450 -14.48 -51.07 18.10
C GLU A 450 -15.66 -50.42 17.36
N GLY A 451 -16.56 -51.24 16.83
CA GLY A 451 -17.78 -50.80 16.19
C GLY A 451 -17.64 -50.58 14.68
N HIS A 452 -18.27 -49.52 14.17
CA HIS A 452 -18.25 -49.16 12.76
C HIS A 452 -17.47 -47.88 12.56
N GLU A 453 -16.53 -47.85 11.59
CA GLU A 453 -15.62 -46.74 11.33
C GLU A 453 -16.29 -45.38 11.08
N TYR A 454 -17.57 -45.39 10.70
CA TYR A 454 -18.37 -44.17 10.50
C TYR A 454 -19.48 -44.01 11.57
N GLY A 455 -19.48 -44.89 12.60
CA GLY A 455 -20.43 -44.82 13.72
C GLY A 455 -20.00 -43.82 14.80
N TYR A 456 -20.37 -44.19 16.05
CA TYR A 456 -19.86 -43.54 17.24
C TYR A 456 -18.36 -43.85 17.44
N PRO A 457 -17.52 -42.93 17.83
CA PRO A 457 -17.76 -41.49 18.06
C PRO A 457 -17.47 -40.60 16.84
N TRP A 458 -17.30 -41.18 15.64
CA TRP A 458 -16.84 -40.49 14.44
C TRP A 458 -17.87 -39.54 13.86
N ARG A 459 -19.01 -40.09 13.38
CA ARG A 459 -20.08 -39.31 12.75
C ARG A 459 -21.30 -39.13 13.64
N TYR A 460 -21.47 -40.04 14.62
CA TYR A 460 -22.67 -40.08 15.46
C TYR A 460 -22.30 -40.11 16.95
N GLU A 461 -23.17 -39.56 17.76
CA GLU A 461 -23.16 -39.69 19.22
C GLU A 461 -23.71 -41.04 19.64
N GLN A 462 -23.62 -41.39 20.94
CA GLN A 462 -24.16 -42.68 21.45
C GLN A 462 -25.67 -42.81 21.27
N ASP A 463 -26.39 -41.70 21.22
CA ASP A 463 -27.85 -41.68 21.02
C ASP A 463 -28.25 -41.74 19.53
N GLY A 464 -27.27 -41.83 18.62
CA GLY A 464 -27.46 -41.89 17.18
C GLY A 464 -27.67 -40.50 16.51
N SER A 465 -27.59 -39.38 17.24
CA SER A 465 -27.57 -38.07 16.66
C SER A 465 -26.21 -37.79 15.97
N PRO A 466 -26.14 -36.95 14.91
CA PRO A 466 -24.86 -36.58 14.34
C PRO A 466 -24.01 -35.82 15.36
N THR A 467 -22.69 -36.08 15.38
CA THR A 467 -21.76 -35.25 16.14
C THR A 467 -21.81 -33.81 15.61
N PRO A 468 -21.50 -32.78 16.42
CA PRO A 468 -21.51 -31.38 15.97
C PRO A 468 -20.66 -31.18 14.73
N TYR A 469 -19.49 -31.82 14.67
CA TYR A 469 -18.59 -31.70 13.52
C TYR A 469 -19.19 -32.35 12.26
N TYR A 470 -19.76 -33.56 12.38
CA TYR A 470 -20.41 -34.22 11.24
C TYR A 470 -21.66 -33.47 10.78
N GLN A 471 -22.39 -32.82 11.68
CA GLN A 471 -23.48 -31.93 11.30
C GLN A 471 -22.99 -30.78 10.43
N THR A 472 -21.87 -30.16 10.79
CA THR A 472 -21.20 -29.12 9.95
C THR A 472 -20.84 -29.68 8.57
N LEU A 473 -20.22 -30.88 8.49
CA LEU A 473 -19.89 -31.50 7.19
C LEU A 473 -21.10 -31.81 6.34
N LYS A 474 -22.24 -32.26 6.97
CA LYS A 474 -23.50 -32.47 6.26
C LYS A 474 -24.02 -31.20 5.60
N GLU A 475 -23.96 -30.07 6.30
CA GLU A 475 -24.38 -28.78 5.79
C GLU A 475 -23.46 -28.32 4.67
N VAL A 476 -22.14 -28.35 4.89
CA VAL A 476 -21.11 -27.91 3.94
C VAL A 476 -21.15 -28.72 2.64
N PHE A 477 -21.23 -30.04 2.72
CA PHE A 477 -21.23 -30.93 1.55
C PHE A 477 -22.64 -31.24 1.01
N HIS A 478 -23.69 -30.70 1.64
CA HIS A 478 -25.09 -31.01 1.30
C HIS A 478 -25.37 -32.52 1.25
N TYR A 479 -24.92 -33.24 2.28
CA TYR A 479 -25.24 -34.66 2.38
C TYR A 479 -26.76 -34.85 2.61
N PRO A 480 -27.40 -35.77 1.88
CA PRO A 480 -28.80 -36.09 2.10
C PRO A 480 -28.99 -36.64 3.53
N ASP A 481 -30.13 -36.31 4.16
CA ASP A 481 -30.48 -36.96 5.41
C ASP A 481 -30.71 -38.47 5.21
N ALA A 482 -30.39 -39.27 6.22
CA ALA A 482 -30.53 -40.72 6.15
C ALA A 482 -31.95 -41.19 5.79
N LYS A 483 -32.95 -40.31 5.94
CA LYS A 483 -34.33 -40.55 5.55
C LYS A 483 -34.58 -40.44 4.04
N ASP A 484 -33.71 -39.73 3.33
CA ASP A 484 -33.82 -39.47 1.87
C ASP A 484 -33.07 -40.53 1.04
N THR A 485 -32.34 -41.45 1.69
CA THR A 485 -31.54 -42.54 1.06
C THR A 485 -32.18 -43.92 1.17
N LEU A 486 -33.45 -44.01 1.50
CA LEU A 486 -34.15 -45.28 1.38
C LEU A 486 -34.40 -45.60 -0.09
N TRP A 487 -33.55 -46.48 -0.61
CA TRP A 487 -33.69 -47.20 -1.91
C TRP A 487 -34.89 -48.12 -1.91
#